data_8ba1c26ee0e2c85f297da329aed022e3
#
_entry.id   8ba1c26ee0e2c85f297da329aed022e3
#
_cell.length_a   1.000
_cell.length_b   1.000
_cell.length_c   1.000
_cell.angle_alpha   90.00
_cell.angle_beta   90.00
_cell.angle_gamma   90.00
#
_symmetry.space_group_name_H-M   'P 1'
#
loop_
_entity.id
_entity.type
_entity.pdbx_description
1 polymer ?
#
loop_
_entity_poly.entity_id
_entity_poly.type
_entity_poly.pdbx_seq_one_letter_code
_entity_poly.pdbx_strand_id
1 'polypeptide(L)'
;QVGSSAASDVYKRQVEGRVVIDAWWNVKREIRPRQESLNAVAKELLGREKHDVNPKKMDEEWKERPEKVMDYCLEDAKLALEILEYIMVLQKYQHIGTVSKLPLDDVINGITSMMIDSLMIRFADSKRIGVPGTNRRKRTGHIEGGYVHTVDPGLYGWVCVLDFKSMYPSIIIDRNLCFTTKSDEGDIETPLGVKFKSHEQKQGLLPELLTNLMEDRDSAKKLQAEAKTEMEEQYYKRVQEAIKILMNSVYGVFASYFY
;
A
#
# COMPACT_ATOMS: atom_id res chain seq x y z
N GLN A 1 4.61 24.85 -6.31
CA GLN A 1 3.28 24.62 -5.71
C GLN A 1 2.35 23.83 -6.66
N VAL A 2 2.71 22.58 -6.97
CA VAL A 2 1.88 21.69 -7.82
C VAL A 2 1.36 20.47 -7.01
N GLY A 3 1.60 20.43 -5.69
CA GLY A 3 1.40 19.23 -4.90
C GLY A 3 0.00 19.01 -4.30
N SER A 4 -0.93 19.96 -4.33
CA SER A 4 -2.25 19.81 -3.69
C SER A 4 -3.44 19.75 -4.64
N SER A 5 -3.26 20.01 -5.93
CA SER A 5 -4.36 20.05 -6.89
C SER A 5 -4.68 18.68 -7.51
N ALA A 6 -3.70 17.78 -7.64
CA ALA A 6 -3.90 16.52 -8.35
C ALA A 6 -4.91 15.59 -7.67
N ALA A 7 -4.86 15.43 -6.35
CA ALA A 7 -5.85 14.62 -5.62
C ALA A 7 -7.26 15.23 -5.66
N SER A 8 -7.35 16.56 -5.60
CA SER A 8 -8.62 17.30 -5.76
C SER A 8 -9.19 17.19 -7.16
N ASP A 9 -8.33 17.12 -8.18
CA ASP A 9 -8.75 17.03 -9.58
C ASP A 9 -9.22 15.61 -9.97
N VAL A 10 -8.71 14.56 -9.34
CA VAL A 10 -9.21 13.20 -9.51
C VAL A 10 -10.66 13.09 -9.03
N TYR A 11 -10.99 13.66 -7.87
CA TYR A 11 -12.38 13.71 -7.38
C TYR A 11 -13.33 14.50 -8.29
N LYS A 12 -12.84 15.54 -8.97
CA LYS A 12 -13.64 16.35 -9.91
C LYS A 12 -13.90 15.66 -11.26
N ARG A 13 -13.16 14.59 -11.57
CA ARG A 13 -13.26 13.85 -12.83
C ARG A 13 -13.86 12.46 -12.67
N GLN A 14 -14.62 12.22 -11.60
CA GLN A 14 -15.33 10.96 -11.44
C GLN A 14 -16.27 10.72 -12.61
N VAL A 15 -16.15 9.56 -13.22
CA VAL A 15 -17.09 9.05 -14.21
C VAL A 15 -17.95 8.01 -13.51
N GLU A 16 -19.22 8.33 -13.31
CA GLU A 16 -20.12 7.48 -12.57
C GLU A 16 -20.17 6.05 -13.13
N GLY A 17 -20.02 5.06 -12.24
CA GLY A 17 -19.97 3.65 -12.60
C GLY A 17 -18.67 3.21 -13.28
N ARG A 18 -17.61 4.02 -13.24
CA ARG A 18 -16.28 3.68 -13.76
C ARG A 18 -15.21 3.97 -12.71
N VAL A 19 -14.16 3.16 -12.72
CA VAL A 19 -12.94 3.41 -11.92
C VAL A 19 -12.00 4.26 -12.75
N VAL A 20 -11.59 5.40 -12.20
CA VAL A 20 -10.61 6.30 -12.83
C VAL A 20 -9.24 6.03 -12.23
N ILE A 21 -8.25 5.71 -13.06
CA ILE A 21 -6.90 5.34 -12.63
C ILE A 21 -5.90 6.28 -13.31
N ASP A 22 -5.10 6.96 -12.51
CA ASP A 22 -3.97 7.74 -12.99
C ASP A 22 -2.75 6.83 -13.15
N ALA A 23 -2.29 6.63 -14.39
CA ALA A 23 -1.16 5.75 -14.69
C ALA A 23 0.15 6.26 -14.07
N TRP A 24 0.42 7.58 -14.14
CA TRP A 24 1.64 8.17 -13.59
C TRP A 24 1.74 8.01 -12.08
N TRP A 25 0.64 8.27 -11.35
CA TRP A 25 0.58 8.08 -9.91
C TRP A 25 0.87 6.64 -9.49
N ASN A 26 0.30 5.68 -10.21
CA ASN A 26 0.50 4.26 -9.91
C ASN A 26 1.93 3.82 -10.23
N VAL A 27 2.50 4.23 -11.36
CA VAL A 27 3.91 3.97 -11.69
C VAL A 27 4.85 4.55 -10.63
N LYS A 28 4.63 5.80 -10.24
CA LYS A 28 5.45 6.45 -9.21
C LYS A 28 5.39 5.72 -7.86
N ARG A 29 4.21 5.26 -7.48
CA ARG A 29 3.99 4.52 -6.22
C ARG A 29 4.62 3.13 -6.22
N GLU A 30 4.51 2.41 -7.35
CA GLU A 30 4.89 1.01 -7.46
C GLU A 30 6.36 0.81 -7.86
N ILE A 31 6.83 1.59 -8.83
CA ILE A 31 8.13 1.37 -9.49
C ILE A 31 9.16 2.40 -9.07
N ARG A 32 8.75 3.65 -8.83
CA ARG A 32 9.65 4.79 -8.56
C ARG A 32 10.73 4.94 -9.64
N PRO A 33 10.34 5.16 -10.90
CA PRO A 33 11.26 5.19 -12.02
C PRO A 33 12.26 6.35 -11.88
N ARG A 34 13.44 6.20 -12.47
CA ARG A 34 14.47 7.28 -12.48
C ARG A 34 14.02 8.49 -13.30
N GLN A 35 13.26 8.26 -14.36
CA GLN A 35 12.66 9.29 -15.21
C GLN A 35 11.16 9.05 -15.31
N GLU A 36 10.38 10.12 -15.10
CA GLU A 36 8.91 10.04 -14.97
C GLU A 36 8.16 10.31 -16.29
N SER A 37 8.85 10.44 -17.43
CA SER A 37 8.19 10.60 -18.71
C SER A 37 7.60 9.29 -19.21
N LEU A 38 6.45 9.35 -19.91
CA LEU A 38 5.80 8.16 -20.47
C LEU A 38 6.75 7.32 -21.33
N ASN A 39 7.56 7.99 -22.17
CA ASN A 39 8.55 7.31 -23.03
C ASN A 39 9.63 6.57 -22.21
N ALA A 40 10.17 7.21 -21.16
CA ALA A 40 11.18 6.59 -20.31
C ALA A 40 10.62 5.38 -19.57
N VAL A 41 9.42 5.49 -19.04
CA VAL A 41 8.73 4.40 -18.35
C VAL A 41 8.38 3.26 -19.31
N ALA A 42 7.88 3.55 -20.50
CA ALA A 42 7.58 2.56 -21.52
C ALA A 42 8.85 1.82 -21.97
N LYS A 43 9.96 2.54 -22.13
CA LYS A 43 11.26 1.92 -22.47
C LYS A 43 11.76 1.01 -21.35
N GLU A 44 11.67 1.45 -20.10
CA GLU A 44 12.13 0.69 -18.93
C GLU A 44 11.29 -0.57 -18.68
N LEU A 45 9.96 -0.47 -18.77
CA LEU A 45 9.06 -1.56 -18.41
C LEU A 45 8.68 -2.45 -19.59
N LEU A 46 8.44 -1.88 -20.77
CA LEU A 46 7.94 -2.58 -21.93
C LEU A 46 9.00 -2.80 -23.02
N GLY A 47 10.20 -2.21 -22.88
CA GLY A 47 11.24 -2.23 -23.91
C GLY A 47 10.84 -1.49 -25.20
N ARG A 48 9.84 -0.63 -25.15
CA ARG A 48 9.31 0.12 -26.31
C ARG A 48 9.74 1.56 -26.27
N GLU A 49 10.22 2.04 -27.43
CA GLU A 49 10.49 3.46 -27.67
C GLU A 49 9.35 4.06 -28.49
N LYS A 50 8.94 5.24 -28.12
CA LYS A 50 7.90 6.00 -28.75
C LYS A 50 8.47 6.82 -29.91
N HIS A 51 7.73 6.97 -31.00
CA HIS A 51 8.05 7.93 -32.04
C HIS A 51 7.82 9.36 -31.54
N ASP A 52 8.85 10.19 -31.59
CA ASP A 52 8.81 11.51 -30.97
C ASP A 52 8.14 12.53 -31.90
N VAL A 53 7.12 13.19 -31.40
CA VAL A 53 6.59 14.45 -31.93
C VAL A 53 7.11 15.57 -31.01
N ASN A 54 7.67 16.62 -31.58
CA ASN A 54 8.17 17.72 -30.77
C ASN A 54 7.00 18.47 -30.11
N PRO A 55 6.85 18.43 -28.77
CA PRO A 55 5.70 19.06 -28.08
C PRO A 55 5.61 20.57 -28.33
N LYS A 56 6.75 21.21 -28.60
CA LYS A 56 6.80 22.68 -28.86
C LYS A 56 6.34 23.05 -30.27
N LYS A 57 6.21 22.07 -31.16
CA LYS A 57 5.79 22.24 -32.54
C LYS A 57 4.48 21.51 -32.86
N MET A 58 3.73 21.14 -31.86
CA MET A 58 2.50 20.36 -32.00
C MET A 58 1.47 21.06 -32.93
N ASP A 59 1.34 22.38 -32.84
CA ASP A 59 0.43 23.15 -33.66
C ASP A 59 0.85 23.17 -35.16
N GLU A 60 2.17 23.16 -35.42
CA GLU A 60 2.70 23.09 -36.79
C GLU A 60 2.51 21.65 -37.33
N GLU A 61 2.85 20.65 -36.59
CA GLU A 61 2.67 19.23 -36.93
C GLU A 61 1.18 18.88 -37.15
N TRP A 62 0.27 19.45 -36.36
CA TRP A 62 -1.17 19.26 -36.55
C TRP A 62 -1.68 19.86 -37.88
N LYS A 63 -1.16 21.03 -38.28
CA LYS A 63 -1.55 21.66 -39.54
C LYS A 63 -0.99 20.94 -40.77
N GLU A 64 0.25 20.44 -40.67
CA GLU A 64 0.95 19.83 -41.81
C GLU A 64 0.66 18.32 -41.92
N ARG A 65 0.57 17.61 -40.77
CA ARG A 65 0.47 16.13 -40.69
C ARG A 65 -0.43 15.68 -39.55
N PRO A 66 -1.73 15.96 -39.60
CA PRO A 66 -2.66 15.62 -38.52
C PRO A 66 -2.70 14.12 -38.20
N GLU A 67 -2.53 13.25 -39.20
CA GLU A 67 -2.50 11.81 -39.02
C GLU A 67 -1.36 11.37 -38.10
N LYS A 68 -0.17 11.94 -38.25
CA LYS A 68 0.98 11.67 -37.39
C LYS A 68 0.70 12.05 -35.94
N VAL A 69 0.02 13.16 -35.69
CA VAL A 69 -0.35 13.60 -34.34
C VAL A 69 -1.42 12.69 -33.74
N MET A 70 -2.37 12.25 -34.57
CA MET A 70 -3.39 11.28 -34.09
C MET A 70 -2.76 9.92 -33.72
N ASP A 71 -1.86 9.41 -34.55
CA ASP A 71 -1.13 8.17 -34.26
C ASP A 71 -0.31 8.28 -32.97
N TYR A 72 0.36 9.42 -32.78
CA TYR A 72 1.09 9.72 -31.57
C TYR A 72 0.17 9.71 -30.32
N CYS A 73 -0.98 10.37 -30.38
CA CYS A 73 -1.93 10.39 -29.27
C CYS A 73 -2.50 9.00 -28.99
N LEU A 74 -2.76 8.21 -30.03
CA LEU A 74 -3.24 6.84 -29.89
C LEU A 74 -2.19 5.94 -29.23
N GLU A 75 -0.93 6.10 -29.61
CA GLU A 75 0.18 5.35 -29.00
C GLU A 75 0.36 5.73 -27.54
N ASP A 76 0.27 7.01 -27.16
CA ASP A 76 0.30 7.47 -25.78
C ASP A 76 -0.80 6.84 -24.93
N ALA A 77 -2.02 6.81 -25.47
CA ALA A 77 -3.14 6.21 -24.77
C ALA A 77 -2.95 4.69 -24.57
N LYS A 78 -2.45 3.99 -25.60
CA LYS A 78 -2.15 2.54 -25.52
C LYS A 78 -1.04 2.25 -24.50
N LEU A 79 0.06 3.01 -24.54
CA LEU A 79 1.17 2.82 -23.62
C LEU A 79 0.75 3.03 -22.16
N ALA A 80 -0.11 4.00 -21.87
CA ALA A 80 -0.63 4.20 -20.51
C ALA A 80 -1.40 2.98 -20.01
N LEU A 81 -2.22 2.35 -20.86
CA LEU A 81 -2.94 1.11 -20.51
C LEU A 81 -1.99 -0.07 -20.35
N GLU A 82 -1.09 -0.29 -21.31
CA GLU A 82 -0.13 -1.40 -21.28
C GLU A 82 0.78 -1.34 -20.05
N ILE A 83 1.20 -0.14 -19.63
CA ILE A 83 1.98 0.04 -18.39
C ILE A 83 1.15 -0.36 -17.17
N LEU A 84 -0.11 0.08 -17.06
CA LEU A 84 -0.99 -0.31 -15.96
C LEU A 84 -1.25 -1.83 -15.92
N GLU A 85 -1.38 -2.46 -17.08
CA GLU A 85 -1.51 -3.91 -17.20
C GLU A 85 -0.21 -4.62 -16.79
N TYR A 86 0.94 -4.13 -17.24
CA TYR A 86 2.25 -4.69 -16.89
C TYR A 86 2.52 -4.70 -15.39
N ILE A 87 2.24 -3.58 -14.71
CA ILE A 87 2.38 -3.47 -13.25
C ILE A 87 1.18 -4.07 -12.49
N MET A 88 0.19 -4.58 -13.22
CA MET A 88 -0.97 -5.31 -12.69
C MET A 88 -1.75 -4.53 -11.61
N VAL A 89 -1.95 -3.25 -11.82
CA VAL A 89 -2.60 -2.34 -10.86
C VAL A 89 -3.99 -2.84 -10.46
N LEU A 90 -4.84 -3.16 -11.43
CA LEU A 90 -6.22 -3.60 -11.16
C LEU A 90 -6.25 -4.84 -10.28
N GLN A 91 -5.48 -5.86 -10.64
CA GLN A 91 -5.46 -7.12 -9.91
C GLN A 91 -4.94 -6.93 -8.48
N LYS A 92 -3.88 -6.15 -8.32
CA LYS A 92 -3.33 -5.84 -7.00
C LYS A 92 -4.35 -5.17 -6.09
N TYR A 93 -4.97 -4.09 -6.58
CA TYR A 93 -5.91 -3.32 -5.75
C TYR A 93 -7.25 -4.02 -5.57
N GLN A 94 -7.67 -4.88 -6.48
CA GLN A 94 -8.83 -5.74 -6.29
C GLN A 94 -8.65 -6.66 -5.07
N HIS A 95 -7.48 -7.27 -4.90
CA HIS A 95 -7.21 -8.11 -3.73
C HIS A 95 -7.08 -7.27 -2.45
N ILE A 96 -6.44 -6.10 -2.50
CA ILE A 96 -6.39 -5.19 -1.36
C ILE A 96 -7.81 -4.74 -0.97
N GLY A 97 -8.66 -4.40 -1.94
CA GLY A 97 -10.06 -4.05 -1.72
C GLY A 97 -10.85 -5.19 -1.08
N THR A 98 -10.63 -6.42 -1.52
CA THR A 98 -11.27 -7.60 -0.95
C THR A 98 -10.88 -7.80 0.52
N VAL A 99 -9.61 -7.65 0.86
CA VAL A 99 -9.12 -7.79 2.25
C VAL A 99 -9.57 -6.61 3.10
N SER A 100 -9.40 -5.36 2.62
CA SER A 100 -9.78 -4.14 3.36
C SER A 100 -11.28 -3.87 3.42
N LYS A 101 -12.10 -4.62 2.64
CA LYS A 101 -13.56 -4.44 2.52
C LYS A 101 -13.95 -3.05 2.03
N LEU A 102 -13.17 -2.50 1.09
CA LEU A 102 -13.41 -1.21 0.46
C LEU A 102 -13.69 -1.36 -1.03
N PRO A 103 -14.49 -0.45 -1.63
CA PRO A 103 -14.64 -0.37 -3.09
C PRO A 103 -13.30 -0.16 -3.79
N LEU A 104 -13.18 -0.65 -5.02
CA LEU A 104 -11.94 -0.60 -5.79
C LEU A 104 -11.44 0.84 -6.02
N ASP A 105 -12.35 1.77 -6.28
CA ASP A 105 -12.03 3.19 -6.46
C ASP A 105 -11.39 3.80 -5.21
N ASP A 106 -11.94 3.51 -4.03
CA ASP A 106 -11.41 3.96 -2.75
C ASP A 106 -10.02 3.38 -2.45
N VAL A 107 -9.74 2.17 -2.88
CA VAL A 107 -8.44 1.52 -2.65
C VAL A 107 -7.37 2.03 -3.61
N ILE A 108 -7.71 2.25 -4.88
CA ILE A 108 -6.77 2.75 -5.88
C ILE A 108 -6.42 4.22 -5.63
N ASN A 109 -7.42 5.04 -5.36
CA ASN A 109 -7.29 6.49 -5.24
C ASN A 109 -7.15 6.98 -3.80
N GLY A 110 -7.41 6.10 -2.82
CA GLY A 110 -7.35 6.41 -1.40
C GLY A 110 -5.96 6.26 -0.79
N ILE A 111 -5.91 6.50 0.51
CA ILE A 111 -4.70 6.38 1.33
C ILE A 111 -4.75 5.10 2.17
N THR A 112 -3.59 4.60 2.55
CA THR A 112 -3.46 3.34 3.31
C THR A 112 -4.18 3.39 4.67
N SER A 113 -4.25 4.56 5.31
CA SER A 113 -4.97 4.71 6.58
C SER A 113 -6.45 4.36 6.45
N MET A 114 -7.10 4.74 5.35
CA MET A 114 -8.50 4.41 5.10
C MET A 114 -8.73 2.89 5.01
N MET A 115 -7.77 2.15 4.46
CA MET A 115 -7.82 0.69 4.38
C MET A 115 -7.71 0.05 5.77
N ILE A 116 -6.80 0.57 6.60
CA ILE A 116 -6.60 0.08 7.98
C ILE A 116 -7.80 0.46 8.86
N ASP A 117 -8.36 1.67 8.70
CA ASP A 117 -9.59 2.08 9.39
C ASP A 117 -10.76 1.15 9.05
N SER A 118 -10.95 0.86 7.78
CA SER A 118 -12.01 -0.07 7.35
C SER A 118 -11.88 -1.44 8.01
N LEU A 119 -10.66 -2.00 8.04
CA LEU A 119 -10.40 -3.27 8.71
C LEU A 119 -10.70 -3.20 10.21
N MET A 120 -10.14 -2.18 10.90
CA MET A 120 -10.30 -2.02 12.34
C MET A 120 -11.75 -1.79 12.74
N ILE A 121 -12.44 -0.88 12.06
CA ILE A 121 -13.84 -0.53 12.38
C ILE A 121 -14.74 -1.74 12.18
N ARG A 122 -14.61 -2.45 11.05
CA ARG A 122 -15.43 -3.63 10.76
C ARG A 122 -15.15 -4.79 11.71
N PHE A 123 -13.86 -4.99 12.08
CA PHE A 123 -13.50 -6.00 13.04
C PHE A 123 -14.03 -5.66 14.44
N ALA A 124 -13.90 -4.41 14.86
CA ALA A 124 -14.45 -3.91 16.12
C ALA A 124 -15.99 -4.04 16.17
N ASP A 125 -16.69 -3.68 15.08
CA ASP A 125 -18.13 -3.82 14.96
C ASP A 125 -18.57 -5.28 15.10
N SER A 126 -17.88 -6.21 14.45
CA SER A 126 -18.16 -7.66 14.59
C SER A 126 -18.02 -8.16 16.03
N LYS A 127 -17.18 -7.51 16.83
CA LYS A 127 -16.96 -7.80 18.25
C LYS A 127 -17.79 -6.92 19.19
N ARG A 128 -18.60 -5.99 18.63
CA ARG A 128 -19.39 -4.98 19.39
C ARG A 128 -18.52 -4.11 20.29
N ILE A 129 -17.32 -3.75 19.80
CA ILE A 129 -16.36 -2.90 20.51
C ILE A 129 -16.34 -1.53 19.83
N GLY A 130 -16.51 -0.45 20.61
CA GLY A 130 -16.38 0.92 20.12
C GLY A 130 -14.93 1.25 19.80
N VAL A 131 -14.69 1.85 18.64
CA VAL A 131 -13.39 2.39 18.26
C VAL A 131 -13.32 3.86 18.68
N PRO A 132 -12.23 4.31 19.35
CA PRO A 132 -12.07 5.71 19.71
C PRO A 132 -12.09 6.61 18.47
N GLY A 133 -12.79 7.74 18.55
CA GLY A 133 -12.73 8.75 17.50
C GLY A 133 -11.32 9.36 17.41
N THR A 134 -10.91 9.72 16.19
CA THR A 134 -9.65 10.41 15.96
C THR A 134 -9.72 11.84 16.52
N ASN A 135 -9.07 12.09 17.64
CA ASN A 135 -8.90 13.43 18.15
C ASN A 135 -7.70 14.06 17.44
N ARG A 136 -7.92 15.16 16.72
CA ARG A 136 -6.85 15.99 16.15
C ARG A 136 -6.03 16.68 17.28
N ARG A 137 -5.35 15.89 18.10
CA ARG A 137 -4.39 16.43 19.05
C ARG A 137 -3.15 16.85 18.27
N LYS A 138 -2.71 18.09 18.44
CA LYS A 138 -1.38 18.51 17.98
C LYS A 138 -0.36 17.62 18.67
N ARG A 139 0.26 16.69 17.94
CA ARG A 139 1.41 15.96 18.46
C ARG A 139 2.54 16.95 18.69
N THR A 140 2.98 17.07 19.93
CA THR A 140 4.20 17.77 20.30
C THR A 140 5.31 16.74 20.35
N GLY A 141 6.06 16.57 19.26
CA GLY A 141 7.23 15.72 19.23
C GLY A 141 7.34 14.87 17.95
N HIS A 142 8.57 14.61 17.56
CA HIS A 142 8.92 13.69 16.48
C HIS A 142 9.01 12.27 17.05
N ILE A 143 8.41 11.28 16.37
CA ILE A 143 8.65 9.87 16.71
C ILE A 143 10.05 9.55 16.21
N GLU A 144 10.93 9.19 17.13
CA GLU A 144 12.27 8.74 16.80
C GLU A 144 12.20 7.44 16.00
N GLY A 145 12.86 7.40 14.83
CA GLY A 145 12.92 6.22 13.99
C GLY A 145 13.83 5.14 14.59
N GLY A 146 13.81 3.94 13.98
CA GLY A 146 14.71 2.87 14.36
C GLY A 146 16.18 3.24 14.10
N TYR A 147 17.08 2.70 14.93
CA TYR A 147 18.51 2.82 14.72
C TYR A 147 18.93 2.14 13.41
N VAL A 148 19.67 2.85 12.58
CA VAL A 148 20.27 2.32 11.34
C VAL A 148 21.77 2.21 11.55
N HIS A 149 22.26 0.99 11.61
CA HIS A 149 23.70 0.74 11.71
C HIS A 149 24.40 1.00 10.38
N THR A 150 25.47 1.79 10.41
CA THR A 150 26.37 1.97 9.26
C THR A 150 27.37 0.83 9.25
N VAL A 151 27.38 0.07 8.15
CA VAL A 151 28.34 -1.02 7.94
C VAL A 151 29.56 -0.45 7.24
N ASP A 152 30.76 -0.83 7.70
CA ASP A 152 31.99 -0.47 7.00
C ASP A 152 32.03 -1.15 5.62
N PRO A 153 32.24 -0.40 4.53
CA PRO A 153 32.31 -1.00 3.20
C PRO A 153 33.49 -1.96 3.10
N GLY A 154 33.26 -3.16 2.57
CA GLY A 154 34.32 -4.16 2.45
C GLY A 154 33.83 -5.45 1.81
N LEU A 155 34.74 -6.39 1.58
CA LEU A 155 34.48 -7.74 1.12
C LEU A 155 34.53 -8.70 2.31
N TYR A 156 33.40 -9.36 2.60
CA TYR A 156 33.28 -10.27 3.74
C TYR A 156 33.12 -11.71 3.25
N GLY A 157 33.88 -12.65 3.80
CA GLY A 157 33.91 -14.04 3.34
C GLY A 157 32.68 -14.85 3.69
N TRP A 158 32.07 -14.63 4.85
CA TRP A 158 30.88 -15.33 5.31
C TRP A 158 29.91 -14.33 5.91
N VAL A 159 28.74 -14.19 5.30
CA VAL A 159 27.69 -13.26 5.76
C VAL A 159 26.44 -14.05 6.06
N CYS A 160 25.92 -13.93 7.31
CA CYS A 160 24.62 -14.44 7.70
C CYS A 160 23.65 -13.29 7.85
N VAL A 161 22.58 -13.31 7.07
CA VAL A 161 21.53 -12.29 7.12
C VAL A 161 20.32 -12.86 7.86
N LEU A 162 19.94 -12.24 8.96
CA LEU A 162 18.78 -12.60 9.76
C LEU A 162 17.76 -11.46 9.72
N ASP A 163 16.50 -11.79 9.54
CA ASP A 163 15.38 -10.84 9.53
C ASP A 163 14.22 -11.36 10.40
N PHE A 164 13.55 -10.44 11.10
CA PHE A 164 12.38 -10.77 11.88
C PHE A 164 11.15 -10.96 11.00
N LYS A 165 10.49 -12.11 11.11
CA LYS A 165 9.21 -12.33 10.42
C LYS A 165 8.16 -11.33 10.92
N SER A 166 7.76 -10.35 10.08
CA SER A 166 6.70 -9.38 10.40
C SER A 166 6.93 -8.67 11.76
N MET A 167 8.10 -8.09 11.97
CA MET A 167 8.57 -7.57 13.26
C MET A 167 7.51 -6.73 14.01
N TYR A 168 6.95 -5.67 13.41
CA TYR A 168 5.96 -4.83 14.08
C TYR A 168 4.65 -5.57 14.44
N PRO A 169 4.01 -6.31 13.52
CA PRO A 169 2.87 -7.15 13.86
C PRO A 169 3.19 -8.13 14.99
N SER A 170 4.34 -8.80 14.96
CA SER A 170 4.74 -9.76 15.99
C SER A 170 4.88 -9.12 17.37
N ILE A 171 5.48 -7.92 17.46
CA ILE A 171 5.60 -7.19 18.73
C ILE A 171 4.22 -6.76 19.24
N ILE A 172 3.34 -6.27 18.37
CA ILE A 172 1.97 -5.87 18.74
C ILE A 172 1.20 -7.08 19.29
N ILE A 173 1.34 -8.23 18.65
CA ILE A 173 0.69 -9.47 19.08
C ILE A 173 1.30 -9.94 20.42
N ASP A 174 2.62 -10.10 20.48
CA ASP A 174 3.31 -10.63 21.67
C ASP A 174 3.05 -9.80 22.93
N ARG A 175 3.11 -8.49 22.80
CA ARG A 175 2.91 -7.54 23.91
C ARG A 175 1.46 -7.07 24.07
N ASN A 176 0.54 -7.66 23.34
CA ASN A 176 -0.89 -7.34 23.41
C ASN A 176 -1.21 -5.84 23.32
N LEU A 177 -0.48 -5.13 22.44
CA LEU A 177 -0.57 -3.66 22.33
C LEU A 177 -1.85 -3.24 21.60
N CYS A 178 -2.78 -2.64 22.35
CA CYS A 178 -4.05 -2.19 21.80
C CYS A 178 -4.67 -1.10 22.68
N PHE A 179 -5.49 -0.24 22.09
CA PHE A 179 -6.30 0.72 22.86
C PHE A 179 -7.29 0.01 23.81
N THR A 180 -7.71 -1.22 23.47
CA THR A 180 -8.62 -2.00 24.31
C THR A 180 -7.95 -2.65 25.53
N THR A 181 -6.62 -2.76 25.52
CA THR A 181 -5.81 -3.38 26.58
C THR A 181 -5.02 -2.37 27.40
N LYS A 182 -4.92 -1.12 26.94
CA LYS A 182 -4.26 -0.05 27.69
C LYS A 182 -4.97 0.15 29.03
N SER A 183 -4.21 0.07 30.13
CA SER A 183 -4.76 0.15 31.50
C SER A 183 -3.63 0.37 32.50
N ASP A 184 -3.87 1.16 33.54
CA ASP A 184 -2.90 1.35 34.63
C ASP A 184 -2.69 0.06 35.45
N GLU A 185 -3.62 -0.87 35.39
CA GLU A 185 -3.57 -2.20 36.02
C GLU A 185 -2.95 -3.28 35.12
N GLY A 186 -2.34 -2.90 34.01
CA GLY A 186 -1.74 -3.84 33.04
C GLY A 186 -0.43 -4.44 33.57
N ASP A 187 -0.19 -5.71 33.23
CA ASP A 187 1.01 -6.47 33.61
C ASP A 187 2.20 -6.18 32.68
N ILE A 188 1.92 -5.75 31.46
CA ILE A 188 2.94 -5.50 30.44
C ILE A 188 3.26 -4.02 30.44
N GLU A 189 4.44 -3.66 30.90
CA GLU A 189 4.91 -2.28 30.93
C GLU A 189 5.88 -2.00 29.77
N THR A 190 5.66 -0.90 29.07
CA THR A 190 6.56 -0.42 28.02
C THR A 190 7.71 0.39 28.61
N PRO A 191 8.81 0.60 27.86
CA PRO A 191 9.92 1.47 28.31
C PRO A 191 9.51 2.91 28.64
N LEU A 192 8.36 3.36 28.14
CA LEU A 192 7.79 4.68 28.42
C LEU A 192 6.79 4.70 29.57
N GLY A 193 6.68 3.60 30.33
CA GLY A 193 5.79 3.49 31.48
C GLY A 193 4.31 3.30 31.16
N VAL A 194 3.96 3.10 29.88
CA VAL A 194 2.58 2.78 29.49
C VAL A 194 2.32 1.31 29.73
N LYS A 195 1.20 0.97 30.39
CA LYS A 195 0.85 -0.39 30.73
C LYS A 195 -0.29 -0.94 29.87
N PHE A 196 -0.20 -2.24 29.57
CA PHE A 196 -1.18 -3.01 28.82
C PHE A 196 -1.52 -4.30 29.57
N LYS A 197 -2.77 -4.74 29.44
CA LYS A 197 -3.21 -6.02 29.98
C LYS A 197 -2.61 -7.17 29.18
N SER A 198 -2.18 -8.24 29.86
CA SER A 198 -1.73 -9.47 29.20
C SER A 198 -2.87 -10.17 28.47
N HIS A 199 -2.54 -11.13 27.61
CA HIS A 199 -3.53 -11.96 26.90
C HIS A 199 -4.44 -12.74 27.87
N GLU A 200 -3.92 -13.11 29.04
CA GLU A 200 -4.67 -13.82 30.08
C GLU A 200 -5.74 -12.93 30.71
N GLN A 201 -5.46 -11.65 30.87
CA GLN A 201 -6.40 -10.69 31.41
C GLN A 201 -7.46 -10.25 30.38
N LYS A 202 -7.02 -9.95 29.16
CA LYS A 202 -7.90 -9.50 28.09
C LYS A 202 -7.22 -9.57 26.73
N GLN A 203 -7.82 -10.26 25.78
CA GLN A 203 -7.37 -10.25 24.39
C GLN A 203 -7.55 -8.87 23.75
N GLY A 204 -6.49 -8.32 23.19
CA GLY A 204 -6.50 -7.07 22.47
C GLY A 204 -7.12 -7.20 21.09
N LEU A 205 -7.93 -6.19 20.69
CA LEU A 205 -8.60 -6.20 19.41
C LEU A 205 -7.61 -6.18 18.24
N LEU A 206 -6.60 -5.32 18.30
CA LEU A 206 -5.58 -5.21 17.26
C LEU A 206 -4.68 -6.44 17.17
N PRO A 207 -4.14 -6.99 18.27
CA PRO A 207 -3.46 -8.27 18.26
C PRO A 207 -4.28 -9.41 17.64
N GLU A 208 -5.56 -9.53 17.98
CA GLU A 208 -6.45 -10.54 17.41
C GLU A 208 -6.63 -10.35 15.89
N LEU A 209 -6.88 -9.12 15.43
CA LEU A 209 -6.97 -8.82 14.01
C LEU A 209 -5.69 -9.17 13.25
N LEU A 210 -4.53 -8.82 13.81
CA LEU A 210 -3.23 -9.12 13.19
C LEU A 210 -2.94 -10.63 13.18
N THR A 211 -3.33 -11.35 14.21
CA THR A 211 -3.21 -12.82 14.26
C THR A 211 -4.04 -13.45 13.14
N ASN A 212 -5.31 -13.05 12.98
CA ASN A 212 -6.17 -13.55 11.93
C ASN A 212 -5.57 -13.25 10.52
N LEU A 213 -5.06 -12.03 10.30
CA LEU A 213 -4.41 -11.69 9.05
C LEU A 213 -3.13 -12.51 8.79
N MET A 214 -2.36 -12.84 9.84
CA MET A 214 -1.19 -13.72 9.70
C MET A 214 -1.60 -15.14 9.30
N GLU A 215 -2.64 -15.69 9.94
CA GLU A 215 -3.19 -17.01 9.62
C GLU A 215 -3.77 -17.06 8.20
N ASP A 216 -4.54 -16.05 7.80
CA ASP A 216 -5.06 -15.91 6.43
C ASP A 216 -3.93 -15.87 5.40
N ARG A 217 -2.84 -15.14 5.72
CA ARG A 217 -1.68 -15.07 4.85
C ARG A 217 -0.94 -16.40 4.75
N ASP A 218 -0.74 -17.09 5.86
CA ASP A 218 -0.07 -18.39 5.86
C ASP A 218 -0.94 -19.45 5.15
N SER A 219 -2.26 -19.36 5.27
CA SER A 219 -3.22 -20.17 4.51
C SER A 219 -3.13 -19.88 3.00
N ALA A 220 -3.11 -18.61 2.60
CA ALA A 220 -2.94 -18.23 1.19
C ALA A 220 -1.61 -18.73 0.61
N LYS A 221 -0.53 -18.73 1.38
CA LYS A 221 0.76 -19.30 0.95
C LYS A 221 0.72 -20.80 0.75
N LYS A 222 0.00 -21.54 1.62
CA LYS A 222 -0.20 -22.98 1.45
C LYS A 222 -0.98 -23.27 0.18
N LEU A 223 -2.08 -22.55 -0.03
CA LEU A 223 -2.90 -22.68 -1.25
C LEU A 223 -2.10 -22.30 -2.50
N GLN A 224 -1.22 -21.31 -2.42
CA GLN A 224 -0.30 -20.96 -3.51
C GLN A 224 0.64 -22.12 -3.84
N ALA A 225 1.21 -22.78 -2.84
CA ALA A 225 2.13 -23.91 -3.03
C ALA A 225 1.41 -25.19 -3.55
N GLU A 226 0.11 -25.33 -3.26
CA GLU A 226 -0.75 -26.44 -3.66
C GLU A 226 -1.49 -26.17 -4.98
N ALA A 227 -1.34 -24.98 -5.57
CA ALA A 227 -2.03 -24.57 -6.77
C ALA A 227 -1.73 -25.51 -7.95
N LYS A 228 -2.78 -25.88 -8.68
CA LYS A 228 -2.69 -26.81 -9.83
C LYS A 228 -2.56 -26.08 -11.17
N THR A 229 -2.88 -24.80 -11.19
CA THR A 229 -2.81 -23.96 -12.38
C THR A 229 -2.02 -22.69 -12.08
N GLU A 230 -1.36 -22.14 -13.09
CA GLU A 230 -0.64 -20.88 -12.98
C GLU A 230 -1.58 -19.72 -12.53
N MET A 231 -2.84 -19.76 -12.96
CA MET A 231 -3.85 -18.78 -12.58
C MET A 231 -4.14 -18.84 -11.07
N GLU A 232 -4.30 -20.03 -10.49
CA GLU A 232 -4.49 -20.23 -9.06
C GLU A 232 -3.27 -19.77 -8.25
N GLU A 233 -2.07 -20.14 -8.71
CA GLU A 233 -0.82 -19.71 -8.07
C GLU A 233 -0.72 -18.18 -8.02
N GLN A 234 -0.93 -17.52 -9.16
CA GLN A 234 -0.91 -16.06 -9.26
C GLN A 234 -1.99 -15.41 -8.39
N TYR A 235 -3.17 -16.00 -8.31
CA TYR A 235 -4.25 -15.50 -7.44
C TYR A 235 -3.83 -15.52 -5.97
N TYR A 236 -3.40 -16.67 -5.44
CA TYR A 236 -3.02 -16.79 -4.02
C TYR A 236 -1.75 -16.01 -3.69
N LYS A 237 -0.81 -15.90 -4.62
CA LYS A 237 0.36 -15.01 -4.50
C LYS A 237 -0.07 -13.57 -4.23
N ARG A 238 -1.04 -13.06 -4.97
CA ARG A 238 -1.54 -11.69 -4.81
C ARG A 238 -2.34 -11.50 -3.52
N VAL A 239 -3.14 -12.49 -3.15
CA VAL A 239 -3.86 -12.47 -1.87
C VAL A 239 -2.89 -12.33 -0.71
N GLN A 240 -1.85 -13.17 -0.62
CA GLN A 240 -0.89 -13.11 0.47
C GLN A 240 -0.04 -11.82 0.44
N GLU A 241 0.20 -11.24 -0.74
CA GLU A 241 0.88 -9.95 -0.88
C GLU A 241 0.00 -8.80 -0.41
N ALA A 242 -1.29 -8.80 -0.74
CA ALA A 242 -2.25 -7.80 -0.27
C ALA A 242 -2.34 -7.80 1.26
N ILE A 243 -2.46 -8.99 1.88
CA ILE A 243 -2.47 -9.13 3.34
C ILE A 243 -1.16 -8.61 3.94
N LYS A 244 -0.01 -8.95 3.36
CA LYS A 244 1.31 -8.46 3.80
C LYS A 244 1.39 -6.94 3.79
N ILE A 245 0.89 -6.31 2.72
CA ILE A 245 0.90 -4.84 2.59
C ILE A 245 0.07 -4.22 3.72
N LEU A 246 -1.14 -4.70 3.95
CA LEU A 246 -2.02 -4.17 4.99
C LEU A 246 -1.43 -4.36 6.39
N MET A 247 -0.95 -5.56 6.72
CA MET A 247 -0.32 -5.84 8.01
C MET A 247 0.88 -4.93 8.30
N ASN A 248 1.77 -4.76 7.32
CA ASN A 248 2.95 -3.91 7.50
C ASN A 248 2.60 -2.42 7.59
N SER A 249 1.45 -2.03 7.06
CA SER A 249 0.99 -0.65 7.09
C SER A 249 0.36 -0.24 8.42
N VAL A 250 -0.08 -1.20 9.24
CA VAL A 250 -0.76 -0.94 10.52
C VAL A 250 0.08 -0.05 11.42
N TYR A 251 1.34 -0.39 11.66
CA TYR A 251 2.22 0.41 12.50
C TYR A 251 2.41 1.84 11.95
N GLY A 252 2.69 1.97 10.65
CA GLY A 252 2.89 3.27 10.01
C GLY A 252 1.66 4.17 10.08
N VAL A 253 0.47 3.59 9.99
CA VAL A 253 -0.80 4.32 10.12
C VAL A 253 -0.96 4.83 11.56
N PHE A 254 -0.81 3.98 12.57
CA PHE A 254 -0.92 4.40 13.98
C PHE A 254 0.21 5.33 14.44
N ALA A 255 1.36 5.30 13.79
CA ALA A 255 2.46 6.23 14.03
C ALA A 255 2.28 7.57 13.30
N SER A 256 1.26 7.73 12.46
CA SER A 256 1.03 8.97 11.72
C SER A 256 0.46 10.08 12.59
N TYR A 257 0.56 11.34 12.11
CA TYR A 257 0.02 12.52 12.82
C TYR A 257 -1.50 12.54 12.93
N PHE A 258 -2.20 11.68 12.22
CA PHE A 258 -3.66 11.64 12.17
C PHE A 258 -4.29 10.67 13.17
N TYR A 259 -3.47 9.90 13.91
CA TYR A 259 -3.91 8.91 14.90
C TYR A 259 -3.45 9.21 16.32
#